data_1031e1136d1104aaa3e5537694281252
#
_entry.id   1031e1136d1104aaa3e5537694281252
#
_cell.length_a   1.000
_cell.length_b   1.000
_cell.length_c   1.000
_cell.angle_alpha   90.00
_cell.angle_beta   90.00
_cell.angle_gamma   90.00
#
_symmetry.space_group_name_H-M   'P 1'
#
loop_
_entity.id
_entity.type
_entity.pdbx_description
1 polymer ?
#
loop_
_entity_poly.entity_id
_entity_poly.type
_entity_poly.pdbx_seq_one_letter_code
_entity_poly.pdbx_strand_id
1 'polypeptide(L)'
;MTGRFFRPRVSEEFYDNEGDFDNVKNLINEPRYQAKIAELKAALRKKQLELFDSGLLPEAMRMRRAAENGITIYEMVRNKTLYPLEAYLDASDKALARDAKNLDDFVKAMSHQDEGIRWWAIVGLHLLEKDAISAKVILKRALKD
;
A
#
# COMPACT_ATOMS: atom_id res chain seq x y z
N MET A 1 30.45 2.47 -8.64
CA MET A 1 29.29 1.57 -8.81
C MET A 1 28.41 1.38 -7.57
N THR A 2 28.60 2.10 -6.47
CA THR A 2 27.86 1.94 -5.21
C THR A 2 26.51 2.69 -5.11
N GLY A 3 26.18 3.53 -6.07
CA GLY A 3 24.99 4.38 -5.98
C GLY A 3 23.63 3.71 -6.17
N ARG A 4 23.54 2.47 -6.67
CA ARG A 4 22.26 1.77 -6.89
C ARG A 4 21.66 1.17 -5.61
N PHE A 5 22.48 0.75 -4.67
CA PHE A 5 22.02 0.08 -3.45
C PHE A 5 21.38 1.03 -2.42
N PHE A 6 21.65 2.33 -2.51
CA PHE A 6 21.22 3.35 -1.53
C PHE A 6 20.19 4.34 -2.08
N ARG A 7 19.71 4.15 -3.31
CA ARG A 7 18.62 4.98 -3.83
C ARG A 7 17.27 4.48 -3.32
N PRO A 8 16.37 5.38 -2.91
CA PRO A 8 14.98 5.00 -2.63
C PRO A 8 14.41 4.26 -3.84
N ARG A 9 13.84 3.08 -3.61
CA ARG A 9 13.14 2.37 -4.68
C ARG A 9 11.84 3.08 -5.00
N VAL A 10 11.49 3.10 -6.29
CA VAL A 10 10.16 3.50 -6.73
C VAL A 10 9.15 2.45 -6.32
N SER A 11 7.88 2.85 -6.14
CA SER A 11 6.81 1.92 -5.74
C SER A 11 6.43 0.94 -6.83
N GLU A 12 6.67 1.28 -8.08
CA GLU A 12 6.29 0.49 -9.26
C GLU A 12 7.42 0.50 -10.28
N GLU A 13 7.59 -0.63 -10.95
CA GLU A 13 8.56 -0.79 -12.03
C GLU A 13 7.89 -1.47 -13.21
N PHE A 14 8.23 -1.06 -14.42
CA PHE A 14 7.75 -1.65 -15.66
C PHE A 14 8.91 -1.88 -16.63
N TYR A 15 9.01 -3.09 -17.17
CA TYR A 15 10.09 -3.51 -18.04
C TYR A 15 9.56 -4.16 -19.31
N ASP A 16 10.28 -4.03 -20.41
CA ASP A 16 10.03 -4.74 -21.67
C ASP A 16 11.00 -5.91 -21.77
N ASN A 17 10.58 -7.08 -21.35
CA ASN A 17 11.42 -8.26 -21.27
C ASN A 17 11.93 -8.78 -22.62
N GLU A 18 11.33 -8.37 -23.74
CA GLU A 18 11.82 -8.73 -25.07
C GLU A 18 13.04 -7.90 -25.47
N GLY A 19 13.03 -6.62 -25.10
CA GLY A 19 14.11 -5.68 -25.42
C GLY A 19 15.12 -5.45 -24.29
N ASP A 20 14.80 -5.84 -23.07
CA ASP A 20 15.60 -5.60 -21.85
C ASP A 20 15.49 -6.78 -20.90
N PHE A 21 16.07 -7.91 -21.30
CA PHE A 21 16.03 -9.18 -20.55
C PHE A 21 16.52 -9.05 -19.10
N ASP A 22 17.49 -8.18 -18.85
CA ASP A 22 18.07 -7.97 -17.52
C ASP A 22 17.30 -6.92 -16.67
N ASN A 23 16.19 -6.39 -17.19
CA ASN A 23 15.35 -5.40 -16.49
C ASN A 23 16.15 -4.18 -15.98
N VAL A 24 17.00 -3.61 -16.84
CA VAL A 24 17.89 -2.50 -16.50
C VAL A 24 17.19 -1.15 -16.65
N LYS A 25 16.29 -1.03 -17.65
CA LYS A 25 15.61 0.21 -17.99
C LYS A 25 14.16 0.19 -17.49
N ASN A 26 13.91 0.84 -16.36
CA ASN A 26 12.54 1.01 -15.88
C ASN A 26 11.76 1.99 -16.77
N LEU A 27 10.68 1.51 -17.38
CA LEU A 27 9.83 2.22 -18.33
C LEU A 27 8.54 2.77 -17.71
N ILE A 28 8.42 2.76 -16.38
CA ILE A 28 7.18 3.12 -15.65
C ILE A 28 6.67 4.54 -16.01
N ASN A 29 7.58 5.46 -16.35
CA ASN A 29 7.23 6.84 -16.68
C ASN A 29 7.18 7.11 -18.20
N GLU A 30 7.37 6.11 -19.04
CA GLU A 30 7.35 6.29 -20.49
C GLU A 30 5.92 6.48 -21.01
N PRO A 31 5.59 7.60 -21.70
CA PRO A 31 4.22 7.90 -22.12
C PRO A 31 3.58 6.81 -22.98
N ARG A 32 4.35 6.19 -23.88
CA ARG A 32 3.86 5.14 -24.79
C ARG A 32 3.35 3.87 -24.08
N TYR A 33 3.76 3.64 -22.84
CA TYR A 33 3.35 2.45 -22.06
C TYR A 33 2.27 2.73 -21.04
N GLN A 34 1.83 3.97 -20.83
CA GLN A 34 0.88 4.31 -19.76
C GLN A 34 -0.45 3.56 -19.89
N ALA A 35 -0.95 3.36 -21.12
CA ALA A 35 -2.17 2.57 -21.34
C ALA A 35 -2.00 1.10 -20.92
N LYS A 36 -0.84 0.48 -21.26
CA LYS A 36 -0.54 -0.90 -20.88
C LYS A 36 -0.33 -1.05 -19.36
N ILE A 37 0.35 -0.09 -18.75
CA ILE A 37 0.53 -0.05 -17.29
C ILE A 37 -0.83 0.03 -16.59
N ALA A 38 -1.73 0.91 -17.04
CA ALA A 38 -3.08 1.03 -16.48
C ALA A 38 -3.90 -0.27 -16.63
N GLU A 39 -3.82 -0.94 -17.80
CA GLU A 39 -4.45 -2.25 -18.04
C GLU A 39 -3.94 -3.29 -17.04
N LEU A 40 -2.63 -3.40 -16.85
CA LEU A 40 -2.02 -4.37 -15.93
C LEU A 40 -2.38 -4.08 -14.47
N LYS A 41 -2.41 -2.82 -14.05
CA LYS A 41 -2.86 -2.41 -12.72
C LYS A 41 -4.31 -2.80 -12.48
N ALA A 42 -5.18 -2.56 -13.45
CA ALA A 42 -6.59 -2.96 -13.36
C ALA A 42 -6.74 -4.50 -13.27
N ALA A 43 -5.96 -5.24 -14.06
CA ALA A 43 -5.95 -6.69 -14.03
C ALA A 43 -5.45 -7.24 -12.68
N LEU A 44 -4.38 -6.64 -12.12
CA LEU A 44 -3.88 -6.98 -10.79
C LEU A 44 -4.93 -6.75 -9.72
N ARG A 45 -5.53 -5.55 -9.68
CA ARG A 45 -6.59 -5.22 -8.71
C ARG A 45 -7.76 -6.19 -8.80
N LYS A 46 -8.21 -6.52 -10.02
CA LYS A 46 -9.26 -7.53 -10.22
C LYS A 46 -8.86 -8.86 -9.61
N LYS A 47 -7.63 -9.32 -9.85
CA LYS A 47 -7.12 -10.59 -9.28
C LYS A 47 -7.03 -10.55 -7.76
N GLN A 48 -6.55 -9.47 -7.17
CA GLN A 48 -6.50 -9.31 -5.71
C GLN A 48 -7.89 -9.45 -5.08
N LEU A 49 -8.91 -8.85 -5.68
CA LEU A 49 -10.30 -8.94 -5.22
C LEU A 49 -10.87 -10.36 -5.40
N GLU A 50 -10.65 -11.00 -6.56
CA GLU A 50 -11.10 -12.37 -6.84
C GLU A 50 -10.48 -13.41 -5.90
N LEU A 51 -9.20 -13.24 -5.56
CA LEU A 51 -8.43 -14.16 -4.72
C LEU A 51 -8.54 -13.84 -3.23
N PHE A 52 -9.21 -12.76 -2.85
CA PHE A 52 -9.27 -12.27 -1.48
C PHE A 52 -7.87 -12.05 -0.89
N ASP A 53 -7.06 -11.24 -1.56
CA ASP A 53 -5.66 -11.01 -1.20
C ASP A 53 -5.51 -10.59 0.28
N SER A 54 -4.87 -11.45 1.07
CA SER A 54 -4.64 -11.20 2.49
C SER A 54 -3.38 -10.36 2.76
N GLY A 55 -2.58 -10.06 1.74
CA GLY A 55 -1.28 -9.41 1.86
C GLY A 55 -1.31 -7.93 2.24
N LEU A 56 -2.49 -7.31 2.27
CA LEU A 56 -2.65 -5.87 2.55
C LEU A 56 -2.47 -5.50 4.04
N LEU A 57 -2.40 -6.47 4.94
CA LEU A 57 -2.16 -6.27 6.37
C LEU A 57 -0.97 -7.11 6.85
N PRO A 58 -0.22 -6.64 7.86
CA PRO A 58 0.80 -7.44 8.53
C PRO A 58 0.24 -8.77 9.05
N GLU A 59 1.06 -9.81 9.01
CA GLU A 59 0.65 -11.16 9.42
C GLU A 59 0.12 -11.19 10.85
N ALA A 60 0.83 -10.56 11.80
CA ALA A 60 0.40 -10.49 13.19
C ALA A 60 -0.99 -9.88 13.37
N MET A 61 -1.32 -8.85 12.57
CA MET A 61 -2.63 -8.20 12.59
C MET A 61 -3.72 -9.13 12.07
N ARG A 62 -3.43 -9.86 10.98
CA ARG A 62 -4.35 -10.85 10.40
C ARG A 62 -4.61 -12.00 11.36
N MET A 63 -3.54 -12.56 11.95
CA MET A 63 -3.65 -13.67 12.91
C MET A 63 -4.47 -13.27 14.15
N ARG A 64 -4.18 -12.10 14.73
CA ARG A 64 -4.92 -11.60 15.89
C ARG A 64 -6.41 -11.43 15.56
N ARG A 65 -6.75 -10.74 14.47
CA ARG A 65 -8.12 -10.47 14.06
C ARG A 65 -8.92 -11.75 13.79
N ALA A 66 -8.30 -12.74 13.15
CA ALA A 66 -8.92 -14.04 12.92
C ALA A 66 -9.18 -14.77 14.26
N ALA A 67 -8.18 -14.79 15.16
CA ALA A 67 -8.31 -15.43 16.48
C ALA A 67 -9.37 -14.77 17.37
N GLU A 68 -9.44 -13.45 17.42
CA GLU A 68 -10.46 -12.68 18.16
C GLU A 68 -11.88 -12.99 17.68
N ASN A 69 -12.06 -13.40 16.44
CA ASN A 69 -13.35 -13.79 15.87
C ASN A 69 -13.58 -15.32 15.83
N GLY A 70 -12.64 -16.11 16.31
CA GLY A 70 -12.75 -17.58 16.34
C GLY A 70 -12.80 -18.23 14.96
N ILE A 71 -12.19 -17.59 13.95
CA ILE A 71 -12.20 -18.04 12.54
C ILE A 71 -10.79 -18.13 11.97
N THR A 72 -10.67 -18.76 10.82
CA THR A 72 -9.41 -18.79 10.06
C THR A 72 -9.16 -17.48 9.30
N ILE A 73 -7.90 -17.21 8.91
CA ILE A 73 -7.58 -16.08 8.01
C ILE A 73 -8.32 -16.22 6.68
N TYR A 74 -8.50 -17.44 6.18
CA TYR A 74 -9.24 -17.72 4.96
C TYR A 74 -10.71 -17.25 5.04
N GLU A 75 -11.37 -17.50 6.16
CA GLU A 75 -12.75 -17.04 6.39
C GLU A 75 -12.81 -15.53 6.64
N MET A 76 -11.85 -14.99 7.39
CA MET A 76 -11.77 -13.56 7.70
C MET A 76 -11.68 -12.72 6.43
N VAL A 77 -10.78 -13.06 5.49
CA VAL A 77 -10.59 -12.24 4.27
C VAL A 77 -11.79 -12.24 3.33
N ARG A 78 -12.71 -13.17 3.50
CA ARG A 78 -13.99 -13.26 2.77
C ARG A 78 -15.11 -12.48 3.45
N ASN A 79 -14.90 -12.06 4.68
CA ASN A 79 -15.84 -11.24 5.42
C ASN A 79 -15.49 -9.75 5.22
N LYS A 80 -16.28 -9.04 4.43
CA LYS A 80 -16.05 -7.63 4.08
C LYS A 80 -16.04 -6.68 5.28
N THR A 81 -16.71 -7.06 6.40
CA THR A 81 -16.69 -6.27 7.63
C THR A 81 -15.38 -6.45 8.38
N LEU A 82 -14.85 -7.68 8.44
CA LEU A 82 -13.60 -7.99 9.12
C LEU A 82 -12.37 -7.68 8.27
N TYR A 83 -12.52 -7.70 6.95
CA TYR A 83 -11.42 -7.44 6.01
C TYR A 83 -11.93 -6.65 4.80
N PRO A 84 -12.10 -5.33 4.91
CA PRO A 84 -12.57 -4.47 3.82
C PRO A 84 -11.49 -4.29 2.76
N LEU A 85 -11.23 -5.34 1.97
CA LEU A 85 -10.11 -5.43 1.01
C LEU A 85 -10.04 -4.25 0.05
N GLU A 86 -11.20 -3.80 -0.49
CA GLU A 86 -11.23 -2.65 -1.40
C GLU A 86 -10.69 -1.38 -0.74
N ALA A 87 -11.07 -1.12 0.51
CA ALA A 87 -10.59 0.03 1.26
C ALA A 87 -9.09 -0.07 1.57
N TYR A 88 -8.57 -1.29 1.80
CA TYR A 88 -7.13 -1.49 1.98
C TYR A 88 -6.36 -1.28 0.69
N LEU A 89 -6.87 -1.73 -0.45
CA LEU A 89 -6.27 -1.47 -1.76
C LEU A 89 -6.22 0.04 -2.04
N ASP A 90 -7.33 0.77 -1.81
CA ASP A 90 -7.36 2.23 -1.99
C ASP A 90 -6.38 2.96 -1.07
N ALA A 91 -6.29 2.54 0.20
CA ALA A 91 -5.37 3.12 1.16
C ALA A 91 -3.90 2.83 0.80
N SER A 92 -3.61 1.61 0.32
CA SER A 92 -2.27 1.23 -0.15
C SER A 92 -1.85 1.99 -1.40
N ASP A 93 -2.74 2.14 -2.38
CA ASP A 93 -2.48 2.90 -3.60
C ASP A 93 -2.14 4.36 -3.28
N LYS A 94 -2.90 4.99 -2.36
CA LYS A 94 -2.59 6.35 -1.88
C LYS A 94 -1.23 6.43 -1.19
N ALA A 95 -0.89 5.48 -0.33
CA ALA A 95 0.39 5.46 0.39
C ALA A 95 1.56 5.29 -0.59
N LEU A 96 1.45 4.36 -1.53
CA LEU A 96 2.49 4.05 -2.51
C LEU A 96 2.67 5.15 -3.56
N ALA A 97 1.67 5.99 -3.80
CA ALA A 97 1.78 7.15 -4.68
C ALA A 97 2.80 8.19 -4.18
N ARG A 98 3.09 8.22 -2.86
CA ARG A 98 4.02 9.17 -2.23
C ARG A 98 3.73 10.64 -2.60
N ASP A 99 2.46 10.97 -2.83
CA ASP A 99 2.04 12.32 -3.17
C ASP A 99 1.73 13.10 -1.87
N ALA A 100 2.44 14.19 -1.64
CA ALA A 100 2.25 15.07 -0.48
C ALA A 100 0.82 15.63 -0.37
N LYS A 101 0.05 15.67 -1.47
CA LYS A 101 -1.37 16.04 -1.46
C LYS A 101 -2.23 15.10 -0.61
N ASN A 102 -1.79 13.86 -0.38
CA ASN A 102 -2.49 12.89 0.44
C ASN A 102 -2.24 13.06 1.95
N LEU A 103 -1.44 14.05 2.37
CA LEU A 103 -1.07 14.26 3.78
C LEU A 103 -2.29 14.38 4.69
N ASP A 104 -3.25 15.22 4.33
CA ASP A 104 -4.46 15.44 5.14
C ASP A 104 -5.36 14.21 5.20
N ASP A 105 -5.41 13.42 4.13
CA ASP A 105 -6.13 12.14 4.10
C ASP A 105 -5.50 11.14 5.08
N PHE A 106 -4.17 11.04 5.10
CA PHE A 106 -3.47 10.17 6.06
C PHE A 106 -3.69 10.62 7.50
N VAL A 107 -3.61 11.94 7.77
CA VAL A 107 -3.87 12.49 9.09
C VAL A 107 -5.29 12.14 9.58
N LYS A 108 -6.31 12.27 8.73
CA LYS A 108 -7.68 11.87 9.04
C LYS A 108 -7.80 10.36 9.28
N ALA A 109 -7.15 9.56 8.43
CA ALA A 109 -7.18 8.11 8.51
C ALA A 109 -6.52 7.54 9.77
N MET A 110 -5.64 8.30 10.45
CA MET A 110 -5.08 7.93 11.77
C MET A 110 -6.14 7.73 12.86
N SER A 111 -7.32 8.33 12.72
CA SER A 111 -8.45 8.18 13.65
C SER A 111 -9.54 7.24 13.12
N HIS A 112 -9.26 6.47 12.06
CA HIS A 112 -10.23 5.53 11.50
C HIS A 112 -10.49 4.37 12.45
N GLN A 113 -11.76 3.88 12.51
CA GLN A 113 -12.13 2.76 13.36
C GLN A 113 -11.38 1.46 13.01
N ASP A 114 -11.14 1.20 11.72
CA ASP A 114 -10.40 0.03 11.27
C ASP A 114 -8.89 0.26 11.40
N GLU A 115 -8.21 -0.66 12.11
CA GLU A 115 -6.78 -0.58 12.37
C GLU A 115 -5.91 -0.74 11.12
N GLY A 116 -6.39 -1.48 10.11
CA GLY A 116 -5.67 -1.64 8.85
C GLY A 116 -5.61 -0.34 8.05
N ILE A 117 -6.69 0.46 8.09
CA ILE A 117 -6.70 1.80 7.49
C ILE A 117 -5.75 2.73 8.26
N ARG A 118 -5.74 2.68 9.62
CA ARG A 118 -4.76 3.44 10.42
C ARG A 118 -3.33 3.03 10.10
N TRP A 119 -3.09 1.72 9.93
CA TRP A 119 -1.76 1.20 9.57
C TRP A 119 -1.28 1.75 8.22
N TRP A 120 -2.14 1.72 7.18
CA TRP A 120 -1.82 2.28 5.87
C TRP A 120 -1.61 3.80 5.92
N ALA A 121 -2.34 4.52 6.78
CA ALA A 121 -2.11 5.94 7.03
C ALA A 121 -0.69 6.20 7.59
N ILE A 122 -0.25 5.39 8.56
CA ILE A 122 1.12 5.48 9.11
C ILE A 122 2.15 5.18 8.03
N VAL A 123 1.94 4.13 7.22
CA VAL A 123 2.83 3.80 6.09
C VAL A 123 2.91 4.97 5.12
N GLY A 124 1.76 5.57 4.76
CA GLY A 124 1.70 6.74 3.87
C GLY A 124 2.49 7.93 4.43
N LEU A 125 2.29 8.27 5.70
CA LEU A 125 3.04 9.33 6.38
C LEU A 125 4.55 9.03 6.43
N HIS A 126 4.93 7.78 6.66
CA HIS A 126 6.33 7.37 6.63
C HIS A 126 6.96 7.54 5.24
N LEU A 127 6.22 7.17 4.19
CA LEU A 127 6.69 7.29 2.80
C LEU A 127 6.75 8.74 2.29
N LEU A 128 6.03 9.67 2.90
CA LEU A 128 6.14 11.10 2.62
C LEU A 128 7.41 11.74 3.23
N GLU A 129 8.09 11.06 4.16
CA GLU A 129 9.34 11.51 4.78
C GLU A 129 9.25 12.96 5.31
N LYS A 130 10.05 13.87 4.72
CA LYS A 130 10.09 15.30 5.12
C LYS A 130 8.76 16.02 4.95
N ASP A 131 7.94 15.63 3.97
CA ASP A 131 6.66 16.26 3.69
C ASP A 131 5.61 15.94 4.76
N ALA A 132 5.85 14.90 5.59
CA ALA A 132 5.03 14.56 6.74
C ALA A 132 5.45 15.21 8.07
N ILE A 133 6.43 16.13 8.08
CA ILE A 133 6.94 16.75 9.32
C ILE A 133 5.82 17.47 10.11
N SER A 134 4.85 18.09 9.42
CA SER A 134 3.70 18.73 10.03
C SER A 134 2.80 17.75 10.81
N ALA A 135 2.75 16.47 10.43
CA ALA A 135 2.00 15.43 11.12
C ALA A 135 2.72 14.87 12.36
N LYS A 136 3.95 15.31 12.68
CA LYS A 136 4.77 14.78 13.79
C LYS A 136 4.05 14.75 15.15
N VAL A 137 3.23 15.75 15.42
CA VAL A 137 2.48 15.86 16.71
C VAL A 137 1.44 14.74 16.78
N ILE A 138 0.76 14.45 15.68
CA ILE A 138 -0.27 13.42 15.58
C ILE A 138 0.36 12.03 15.71
N LEU A 139 1.47 11.79 14.99
CA LEU A 139 2.25 10.56 15.09
C LEU A 139 2.72 10.28 16.52
N LYS A 140 3.18 11.32 17.25
CA LYS A 140 3.59 11.17 18.66
C LYS A 140 2.44 10.82 19.60
N ARG A 141 1.21 11.22 19.29
CA ARG A 141 0.02 10.81 20.06
C ARG A 141 -0.30 9.33 19.81
N ALA A 142 -0.32 8.91 18.55
CA ALA A 142 -0.60 7.53 18.17
C ALA A 142 0.39 6.49 18.73
N LEU A 143 1.56 6.93 19.19
CA LEU A 143 2.55 6.05 19.87
C LEU A 143 2.27 5.87 21.36
N LYS A 144 1.28 6.59 21.93
CA LYS A 144 0.94 6.53 23.36
C LYS A 144 -0.36 5.78 23.63
N ASP A 145 -1.11 5.53 22.58
CA ASP A 145 -2.37 4.78 22.56
C ASP A 145 -2.10 3.32 22.14
#